data_b831432d6d9d0f700333fec9c4d5582f
#
_entry.id   b831432d6d9d0f700333fec9c4d5582f
#
_cell.length_a   1.000
_cell.length_b   1.000
_cell.length_c   1.000
_cell.angle_alpha   90.00
_cell.angle_beta   90.00
_cell.angle_gamma   90.00
#
_symmetry.space_group_name_H-M   'P 1'
#
loop_
_entity.id
_entity.type
_entity.pdbx_description
1 polymer ?
#
loop_
_entity_poly.entity_id
_entity_poly.type
_entity_poly.pdbx_seq_one_letter_code
_entity_poly.pdbx_strand_id
1 'polypeptide(L)'
;RIVIVKEDDFNIQNSQDLLETRESTTQTLTVFLGSIAAISLLVGGIGIMNIMLVSVTERTREIGIRKAIGATYHMIIVQFLIESITVSIAGGLIGIIVGVSIALLIPHIVGMSSVISPLPIIGSFLFSVIIGLVF
;
A
#
# COMPACT_ATOMS: atom_id res chain seq x y z
N ARG A 1 -44.49 36.85 -19.73
CA ARG A 1 -44.44 36.20 -18.41
C ARG A 1 -44.17 34.69 -18.63
N ILE A 2 -43.01 34.20 -18.39
CA ILE A 2 -42.50 32.83 -18.50
C ILE A 2 -41.40 32.72 -19.57
N VAL A 3 -40.22 33.25 -19.32
CA VAL A 3 -39.02 32.80 -20.07
C VAL A 3 -37.70 32.88 -19.24
N ILE A 4 -37.76 33.31 -17.98
CA ILE A 4 -36.53 33.56 -17.20
C ILE A 4 -36.11 32.36 -16.31
N VAL A 5 -36.97 31.35 -16.18
CA VAL A 5 -36.72 30.20 -15.26
C VAL A 5 -35.94 29.05 -15.94
N LYS A 6 -35.74 29.05 -17.25
CA LYS A 6 -35.22 27.89 -17.99
C LYS A 6 -33.71 27.89 -18.23
N GLU A 7 -33.03 29.03 -18.09
CA GLU A 7 -31.58 29.12 -18.36
C GLU A 7 -30.73 28.78 -17.13
N ASP A 8 -31.21 29.15 -15.94
CA ASP A 8 -30.54 28.82 -14.69
C ASP A 8 -30.63 27.34 -14.34
N ASP A 9 -31.75 26.70 -14.68
CA ASP A 9 -31.97 25.25 -14.42
C ASP A 9 -31.06 24.36 -15.30
N PHE A 10 -30.84 24.77 -16.55
CA PHE A 10 -29.91 24.06 -17.46
C PHE A 10 -28.45 24.22 -17.04
N ASN A 11 -28.05 25.36 -16.52
CA ASN A 11 -26.69 25.59 -16.02
C ASN A 11 -26.41 24.82 -14.74
N ILE A 12 -27.39 24.68 -13.85
CA ILE A 12 -27.24 23.91 -12.60
C ILE A 12 -27.18 22.41 -12.89
N GLN A 13 -28.03 21.88 -13.78
CA GLN A 13 -27.97 20.48 -14.18
C GLN A 13 -26.65 20.12 -14.87
N ASN A 14 -26.19 20.95 -15.79
CA ASN A 14 -24.91 20.72 -16.50
C ASN A 14 -23.71 20.77 -15.54
N SER A 15 -23.76 21.62 -14.50
CA SER A 15 -22.73 21.68 -13.46
C SER A 15 -22.76 20.46 -12.55
N GLN A 16 -23.93 19.93 -12.22
CA GLN A 16 -24.08 18.71 -11.42
C GLN A 16 -23.60 17.49 -12.19
N ASP A 17 -24.00 17.33 -13.44
CA ASP A 17 -23.54 16.23 -14.30
C ASP A 17 -22.03 16.23 -14.50
N LEU A 18 -21.41 17.41 -14.60
CA LEU A 18 -19.96 17.55 -14.67
C LEU A 18 -19.26 17.15 -13.37
N LEU A 19 -19.83 17.49 -12.21
CA LEU A 19 -19.29 17.09 -10.92
C LEU A 19 -19.41 15.58 -10.71
N GLU A 20 -20.57 14.99 -11.01
CA GLU A 20 -20.79 13.54 -10.93
C GLU A 20 -19.85 12.77 -11.87
N THR A 21 -19.65 13.26 -13.10
CA THR A 21 -18.73 12.66 -14.06
C THR A 21 -17.28 12.71 -13.56
N ARG A 22 -16.87 13.85 -12.98
CA ARG A 22 -15.54 14.00 -12.39
C ARG A 22 -15.34 13.07 -11.19
N GLU A 23 -16.34 13.00 -10.30
CA GLU A 23 -16.30 12.13 -9.12
C GLU A 23 -16.22 10.66 -9.53
N SER A 24 -17.07 10.22 -10.46
CA SER A 24 -17.05 8.86 -11.01
C SER A 24 -15.71 8.52 -11.68
N THR A 25 -15.15 9.43 -12.45
CA THR A 25 -13.85 9.24 -13.10
C THR A 25 -12.73 9.14 -12.06
N THR A 26 -12.74 10.02 -11.05
CA THR A 26 -11.75 10.00 -9.97
C THR A 26 -11.84 8.71 -9.15
N GLN A 27 -13.05 8.26 -8.85
CA GLN A 27 -13.27 6.99 -8.15
C GLN A 27 -12.77 5.80 -8.96
N THR A 28 -13.06 5.76 -10.25
CA THR A 28 -12.59 4.70 -11.15
C THR A 28 -11.07 4.67 -11.19
N LEU A 29 -10.42 5.81 -11.34
CA LEU A 29 -8.96 5.92 -11.32
C LEU A 29 -8.37 5.49 -9.98
N THR A 30 -8.99 5.87 -8.86
CA THR A 30 -8.55 5.48 -7.51
C THR A 30 -8.62 3.97 -7.32
N VAL A 31 -9.71 3.34 -7.74
CA VAL A 31 -9.86 1.87 -7.65
C VAL A 31 -8.84 1.17 -8.56
N PHE A 32 -8.63 1.68 -9.77
CA PHE A 32 -7.67 1.11 -10.71
C PHE A 32 -6.23 1.20 -10.18
N LEU A 33 -5.82 2.39 -9.72
CA LEU A 33 -4.48 2.59 -9.12
C LEU A 33 -4.31 1.79 -7.83
N GLY A 34 -5.36 1.71 -7.00
CA GLY A 34 -5.37 0.90 -5.78
C GLY A 34 -5.20 -0.59 -6.08
N SER A 35 -5.82 -1.08 -7.16
CA SER A 35 -5.67 -2.47 -7.60
C SER A 35 -4.24 -2.77 -8.07
N ILE A 36 -3.63 -1.86 -8.83
CA ILE A 36 -2.23 -1.99 -9.26
C ILE A 36 -1.30 -2.00 -8.03
N ALA A 37 -1.54 -1.10 -7.08
CA ALA A 37 -0.75 -1.04 -5.84
C ALA A 37 -0.87 -2.34 -5.03
N ALA A 38 -2.09 -2.90 -4.90
CA ALA A 38 -2.31 -4.17 -4.22
C ALA A 38 -1.57 -5.34 -4.88
N ILE A 39 -1.61 -5.43 -6.21
CA ILE A 39 -0.87 -6.45 -6.96
C ILE A 39 0.64 -6.27 -6.77
N SER A 40 1.14 -5.05 -6.86
CA SER A 40 2.56 -4.74 -6.66
C SER A 40 3.03 -5.15 -5.26
N LEU A 41 2.19 -4.96 -4.25
CA LEU A 41 2.48 -5.33 -2.87
C LEU A 41 2.48 -6.86 -2.67
N LEU A 42 1.57 -7.58 -3.34
CA LEU A 42 1.58 -9.06 -3.36
C LEU A 42 2.86 -9.60 -4.00
N VAL A 43 3.29 -9.02 -5.12
CA VAL A 43 4.55 -9.39 -5.77
C VAL A 43 5.75 -9.13 -4.84
N GLY A 44 5.74 -7.99 -4.13
CA GLY A 44 6.73 -7.68 -3.10
C GLY A 44 6.73 -8.71 -1.97
N GLY A 45 5.57 -9.16 -1.50
CA GLY A 45 5.41 -10.23 -0.51
C GLY A 45 6.00 -11.57 -0.96
N ILE A 46 5.76 -11.95 -2.21
CA ILE A 46 6.39 -13.14 -2.82
C ILE A 46 7.92 -12.99 -2.85
N GLY A 47 8.42 -11.77 -3.09
CA GLY A 47 9.85 -11.47 -3.00
C GLY A 47 10.41 -11.72 -1.59
N ILE A 48 9.72 -11.27 -0.54
CA ILE A 48 10.09 -11.53 0.86
C ILE A 48 10.08 -13.04 1.13
N MET A 49 9.03 -13.73 0.72
CA MET A 49 8.93 -15.19 0.86
C MET A 49 10.12 -15.92 0.22
N ASN A 50 10.50 -15.54 -0.99
CA ASN A 50 11.63 -16.16 -1.69
C ASN A 50 12.96 -15.94 -0.94
N ILE A 51 13.18 -14.72 -0.42
CA ILE A 51 14.37 -14.41 0.38
C ILE A 51 14.37 -15.24 1.66
N MET A 52 13.23 -15.34 2.35
CA MET A 52 13.13 -16.13 3.58
C MET A 52 13.32 -17.62 3.35
N LEU A 53 12.79 -18.20 2.26
CA LEU A 53 13.02 -19.58 1.89
C LEU A 53 14.51 -19.88 1.65
N VAL A 54 15.21 -19.00 0.94
CA VAL A 54 16.66 -19.11 0.73
C VAL A 54 17.39 -19.01 2.07
N SER A 55 17.04 -18.04 2.92
CA SER A 55 17.63 -17.85 4.25
C SER A 55 17.48 -19.11 5.13
N VAL A 56 16.29 -19.72 5.13
CA VAL A 56 16.03 -20.97 5.87
C VAL A 56 16.87 -22.11 5.33
N THR A 57 16.98 -22.26 4.01
CA THR A 57 17.77 -23.35 3.39
C THR A 57 19.25 -23.20 3.68
N GLU A 58 19.81 -21.99 3.60
CA GLU A 58 21.20 -21.71 3.93
C GLU A 58 21.53 -21.96 5.41
N ARG A 59 20.57 -21.68 6.31
CA ARG A 59 20.72 -21.87 7.77
C ARG A 59 20.26 -23.24 8.27
N THR A 60 19.99 -24.20 7.38
CA THR A 60 19.46 -25.53 7.75
C THR A 60 20.35 -26.24 8.77
N ARG A 61 21.67 -26.17 8.64
CA ARG A 61 22.61 -26.76 9.59
C ARG A 61 22.52 -26.10 10.98
N GLU A 62 22.43 -24.81 11.05
CA GLU A 62 22.27 -24.06 12.30
C GLU A 62 20.95 -24.40 13.00
N ILE A 63 19.86 -24.47 12.22
CA ILE A 63 18.53 -24.89 12.71
C ILE A 63 18.60 -26.33 13.26
N GLY A 64 19.29 -27.21 12.56
CA GLY A 64 19.50 -28.61 13.02
C GLY A 64 20.24 -28.67 14.33
N ILE A 65 21.31 -27.90 14.51
CA ILE A 65 22.07 -27.83 15.77
C ILE A 65 21.18 -27.30 16.91
N ARG A 66 20.44 -26.23 16.67
CA ARG A 66 19.51 -25.68 17.68
C ARG A 66 18.45 -26.70 18.10
N LYS A 67 17.89 -27.46 17.16
CA LYS A 67 16.96 -28.54 17.46
C LYS A 67 17.61 -29.65 18.30
N ALA A 68 18.84 -30.02 17.96
CA ALA A 68 19.55 -31.06 18.69
C ALA A 68 19.83 -30.72 20.17
N ILE A 69 20.02 -29.43 20.48
CA ILE A 69 20.21 -28.92 21.85
C ILE A 69 18.90 -28.56 22.55
N GLY A 70 17.71 -28.85 21.94
CA GLY A 70 16.41 -28.74 22.57
C GLY A 70 15.56 -27.54 22.17
N ALA A 71 15.91 -26.81 21.12
CA ALA A 71 15.03 -25.73 20.63
C ALA A 71 13.72 -26.30 20.08
N THR A 72 12.60 -25.73 20.52
CA THR A 72 11.28 -26.11 20.02
C THR A 72 11.03 -25.55 18.63
N TYR A 73 10.18 -26.22 17.86
CA TYR A 73 9.75 -25.78 16.53
C TYR A 73 9.17 -24.36 16.56
N HIS A 74 8.40 -24.05 17.60
CA HIS A 74 7.80 -22.73 17.79
C HIS A 74 8.86 -21.62 17.95
N MET A 75 9.94 -21.87 18.68
CA MET A 75 11.03 -20.89 18.84
C MET A 75 11.68 -20.52 17.51
N ILE A 76 11.85 -21.52 16.63
CA ILE A 76 12.45 -21.32 15.32
C ILE A 76 11.51 -20.51 14.40
N ILE A 77 10.23 -20.87 14.37
CA ILE A 77 9.24 -20.12 13.57
C ILE A 77 9.14 -18.67 14.03
N VAL A 78 9.02 -18.41 15.33
CA VAL A 78 8.91 -17.06 15.87
C VAL A 78 10.13 -16.23 15.49
N GLN A 79 11.32 -16.81 15.45
CA GLN A 79 12.53 -16.10 15.03
C GLN A 79 12.42 -15.63 13.57
N PHE A 80 12.04 -16.51 12.64
CA PHE A 80 11.87 -16.14 11.23
C PHE A 80 10.71 -15.18 11.01
N LEU A 81 9.63 -15.31 11.79
CA LEU A 81 8.51 -14.38 11.75
C LEU A 81 8.92 -12.96 12.18
N ILE A 82 9.72 -12.83 13.23
CA ILE A 82 10.26 -11.53 13.67
C ILE A 82 11.16 -10.94 12.59
N GLU A 83 11.98 -11.77 11.94
CA GLU A 83 12.87 -11.34 10.86
C GLU A 83 12.07 -10.81 9.67
N SER A 84 11.03 -11.51 9.19
CA SER A 84 10.19 -11.07 8.08
C SER A 84 9.38 -9.81 8.41
N ILE A 85 8.81 -9.71 9.62
CA ILE A 85 8.10 -8.52 10.08
C ILE A 85 9.05 -7.31 10.14
N THR A 86 10.29 -7.50 10.62
CA THR A 86 11.27 -6.42 10.71
C THR A 86 11.62 -5.88 9.33
N VAL A 87 11.84 -6.76 8.34
CA VAL A 87 12.08 -6.36 6.95
C VAL A 87 10.89 -5.62 6.37
N SER A 88 9.67 -6.10 6.63
CA SER A 88 8.45 -5.46 6.13
C SER A 88 8.20 -4.09 6.76
N ILE A 89 8.45 -3.92 8.04
CA ILE A 89 8.35 -2.62 8.72
C ILE A 89 9.38 -1.64 8.15
N ALA A 90 10.63 -2.07 7.99
CA ALA A 90 11.68 -1.24 7.42
C ALA A 90 11.33 -0.81 5.98
N GLY A 91 10.90 -1.75 5.13
CA GLY A 91 10.44 -1.48 3.78
C GLY A 91 9.23 -0.55 3.74
N GLY A 92 8.24 -0.80 4.60
CA GLY A 92 7.05 0.05 4.74
C GLY A 92 7.37 1.49 5.14
N LEU A 93 8.28 1.68 6.09
CA LEU A 93 8.73 3.03 6.49
C LEU A 93 9.45 3.76 5.37
N ILE A 94 10.37 3.08 4.68
CA ILE A 94 11.06 3.64 3.52
C ILE A 94 10.05 4.00 2.41
N GLY A 95 9.10 3.11 2.14
CA GLY A 95 8.03 3.35 1.17
C GLY A 95 7.18 4.57 1.50
N ILE A 96 6.82 4.76 2.78
CA ILE A 96 6.09 5.95 3.23
C ILE A 96 6.93 7.22 3.03
N ILE A 97 8.19 7.20 3.43
CA ILE A 97 9.08 8.37 3.29
C ILE A 97 9.20 8.76 1.82
N VAL A 98 9.45 7.81 0.94
CA VAL A 98 9.56 8.04 -0.51
C VAL A 98 8.22 8.52 -1.08
N GLY A 99 7.12 7.85 -0.75
CA GLY A 99 5.77 8.20 -1.25
C GLY A 99 5.34 9.61 -0.83
N VAL A 100 5.53 9.95 0.45
CA VAL A 100 5.21 11.29 0.97
C VAL A 100 6.13 12.34 0.33
N SER A 101 7.42 12.06 0.18
CA SER A 101 8.36 12.97 -0.47
C SER A 101 7.94 13.29 -1.91
N ILE A 102 7.56 12.28 -2.67
CA ILE A 102 7.06 12.45 -4.04
C ILE A 102 5.76 13.27 -4.04
N ALA A 103 4.82 12.95 -3.15
CA ALA A 103 3.54 13.64 -3.05
C ALA A 103 3.70 15.14 -2.70
N LEU A 104 4.73 15.51 -1.94
CA LEU A 104 5.07 16.90 -1.63
C LEU A 104 5.77 17.63 -2.79
N LEU A 105 6.49 16.90 -3.64
CA LEU A 105 7.20 17.47 -4.79
C LEU A 105 6.27 17.75 -5.99
N ILE A 106 5.25 16.92 -6.20
CA ILE A 106 4.32 17.03 -7.33
C ILE A 106 3.69 18.45 -7.45
N PRO A 107 3.19 19.08 -6.37
CA PRO A 107 2.62 20.44 -6.44
C PRO A 107 3.57 21.47 -6.99
N HIS A 108 4.86 21.36 -6.67
CA HIS A 108 5.88 22.31 -7.10
C HIS A 108 6.25 22.16 -8.59
N ILE A 109 6.07 20.96 -9.15
CA ILE A 109 6.44 20.67 -10.54
C ILE A 109 5.26 20.87 -11.49
N VAL A 110 4.06 20.45 -11.07
CA VAL A 110 2.87 20.39 -11.94
C VAL A 110 1.88 21.52 -11.65
N GLY A 111 2.04 22.27 -10.55
CA GLY A 111 1.13 23.34 -10.14
C GLY A 111 -0.26 22.83 -9.67
N MET A 112 -0.38 21.54 -9.34
CA MET A 112 -1.63 20.94 -8.86
C MET A 112 -1.61 20.85 -7.33
N SER A 113 -2.74 21.13 -6.68
CA SER A 113 -2.86 20.97 -5.23
C SER A 113 -2.84 19.47 -4.88
N SER A 114 -1.90 19.04 -4.04
CA SER A 114 -1.88 17.69 -3.49
C SER A 114 -2.40 17.71 -2.06
N VAL A 115 -3.38 16.87 -1.77
CA VAL A 115 -3.91 16.67 -0.42
C VAL A 115 -3.42 15.31 0.09
N ILE A 116 -2.57 15.35 1.10
CA ILE A 116 -2.08 14.13 1.74
C ILE A 116 -3.10 13.69 2.80
N SER A 117 -3.78 12.58 2.54
CA SER A 117 -4.67 11.96 3.51
C SER A 117 -3.91 10.98 4.40
N PRO A 118 -4.08 10.99 5.73
CA PRO A 118 -3.42 10.05 6.63
C PRO A 118 -3.96 8.61 6.49
N LEU A 119 -5.20 8.45 6.04
CA LEU A 119 -5.86 7.14 5.96
C LEU A 119 -5.17 6.16 4.99
N PRO A 120 -4.82 6.53 3.74
CA PRO A 120 -4.05 5.67 2.85
C PRO A 120 -2.65 5.33 3.39
N ILE A 121 -2.00 6.25 4.11
CA ILE A 121 -0.67 6.04 4.69
C ILE A 121 -0.73 4.96 5.77
N ILE A 122 -1.68 5.07 6.70
CA ILE A 122 -1.87 4.08 7.76
C ILE A 122 -2.29 2.74 7.16
N GLY A 123 -3.20 2.75 6.18
CA GLY A 123 -3.67 1.54 5.50
C GLY A 123 -2.54 0.80 4.78
N SER A 124 -1.69 1.50 4.04
CA SER A 124 -0.55 0.89 3.34
C SER A 124 0.49 0.33 4.30
N PHE A 125 0.76 1.02 5.42
CA PHE A 125 1.66 0.52 6.46
C PHE A 125 1.14 -0.76 7.12
N LEU A 126 -0.12 -0.76 7.55
CA LEU A 126 -0.75 -1.95 8.14
C LEU A 126 -0.74 -3.13 7.15
N PHE A 127 -1.04 -2.86 5.88
CA PHE A 127 -1.01 -3.88 4.85
C PHE A 127 0.40 -4.43 4.62
N SER A 128 1.44 -3.59 4.65
CA SER A 128 2.84 -4.02 4.57
C SER A 128 3.21 -4.97 5.72
N VAL A 129 2.79 -4.66 6.95
CA VAL A 129 3.02 -5.53 8.12
C VAL A 129 2.28 -6.87 7.97
N ILE A 130 1.04 -6.86 7.47
CA ILE A 130 0.27 -8.08 7.23
C ILE A 130 0.97 -8.96 6.19
N ILE A 131 1.50 -8.38 5.12
CA ILE A 131 2.28 -9.12 4.11
C ILE A 131 3.49 -9.79 4.76
N GLY A 132 4.26 -9.08 5.59
CA GLY A 132 5.41 -9.66 6.30
C GLY A 132 5.04 -10.73 7.33
N LEU A 133 3.78 -10.76 7.78
CA LEU A 133 3.27 -11.80 8.68
C LEU A 133 2.82 -13.06 7.91
N VAL A 134 2.29 -12.88 6.69
CA VAL A 134 1.71 -13.97 5.88
C VAL A 134 2.78 -14.68 5.05
N PHE A 135 3.78 -13.96 4.60
CA PHE A 135 4.86 -14.46 3.74
C PHE A 135 6.18 -14.57 4.49
#